data_f69deb45e5837c52217f6bb0f04b1198
#
_entry.id   f69deb45e5837c52217f6bb0f04b1198
#
_cell.length_a   1.000
_cell.length_b   1.000
_cell.length_c   1.000
_cell.angle_alpha   90.00
_cell.angle_beta   90.00
_cell.angle_gamma   90.00
#
_symmetry.space_group_name_H-M   'P 1'
#
loop_
_entity.id
_entity.type
_entity.pdbx_description
1 polymer ?
#
loop_
_entity_poly.entity_id
_entity_poly.type
_entity_poly.pdbx_seq_one_letter_code
_entity_poly.pdbx_strand_id
1 'polypeptide(L)'
;MSTRGYAHTPRSFEELLSSDIFKARKARLITLFGCGGERDTEKRALMGKIAEKYSDKIYITNDNPRGEDPEKIISDILQGIKEICKTVVLPDRKEAITAAFSELKKDDILLLVGKGNENYLVDKEGRRSFSEREIVYALADVNRKEK
;
A
#
# COMPACT_ATOMS: atom_id res chain seq x y z
N MET A 1 9.53 11.44 0.95
CA MET A 1 10.34 10.22 0.85
C MET A 1 9.46 8.98 0.69
N SER A 2 9.82 8.06 -0.16
CA SER A 2 9.08 6.81 -0.31
C SER A 2 9.93 5.63 0.17
N THR A 3 9.28 4.67 0.84
CA THR A 3 9.94 3.48 1.37
C THR A 3 9.07 2.26 1.04
N ARG A 4 9.70 1.17 0.66
CA ARG A 4 9.00 -0.07 0.38
C ARG A 4 9.30 -1.11 1.46
N GLY A 5 8.27 -1.81 1.89
CA GLY A 5 8.39 -2.85 2.89
C GLY A 5 7.80 -4.16 2.40
N TYR A 6 8.33 -5.27 2.89
CA TYR A 6 7.86 -6.60 2.55
C TYR A 6 7.23 -7.22 3.78
N ALA A 7 5.92 -7.01 3.94
CA ALA A 7 5.17 -7.47 5.10
C ALA A 7 3.86 -8.14 4.64
N HIS A 8 3.74 -9.45 4.84
CA HIS A 8 2.58 -10.22 4.42
C HIS A 8 1.69 -10.68 5.57
N THR A 9 2.15 -10.53 6.81
CA THR A 9 1.37 -10.95 7.98
C THR A 9 1.00 -9.72 8.81
N PRO A 10 -0.13 -9.77 9.53
CA PRO A 10 -0.49 -8.67 10.42
C PRO A 10 0.61 -8.33 11.43
N ARG A 11 1.28 -9.35 11.95
CA ARG A 11 2.38 -9.12 12.91
C ARG A 11 3.55 -8.38 12.29
N SER A 12 4.02 -8.81 11.12
CA SER A 12 5.13 -8.14 10.46
C SER A 12 4.74 -6.73 10.00
N PHE A 13 3.50 -6.54 9.60
CA PHE A 13 2.96 -5.24 9.22
C PHE A 13 2.96 -4.29 10.44
N GLU A 14 2.50 -4.77 11.59
CA GLU A 14 2.51 -3.98 12.82
C GLU A 14 3.93 -3.65 13.27
N GLU A 15 4.84 -4.61 13.22
CA GLU A 15 6.24 -4.37 13.57
C GLU A 15 6.87 -3.29 12.70
N LEU A 16 6.57 -3.32 11.40
CA LEU A 16 7.08 -2.32 10.46
C LEU A 16 6.52 -0.93 10.78
N LEU A 17 5.21 -0.81 10.92
CA LEU A 17 4.56 0.49 11.12
C LEU A 17 4.83 1.10 12.48
N SER A 18 5.08 0.27 13.49
CA SER A 18 5.38 0.75 14.84
C SER A 18 6.87 1.04 15.07
N SER A 19 7.71 0.88 14.04
CA SER A 19 9.14 1.09 14.17
C SER A 19 9.48 2.55 14.51
N ASP A 20 10.64 2.74 15.14
CA ASP A 20 11.07 4.07 15.58
C ASP A 20 11.22 5.07 14.44
N ILE A 21 11.57 4.59 13.24
CA ILE A 21 11.70 5.44 12.06
C ILE A 21 10.39 6.18 11.78
N PHE A 22 9.25 5.49 11.88
CA PHE A 22 7.95 6.10 11.60
C PHE A 22 7.40 6.86 12.80
N LYS A 23 7.73 6.46 14.01
CA LYS A 23 7.34 7.20 15.22
C LYS A 23 8.00 8.57 15.30
N ALA A 24 9.23 8.67 14.81
CA ALA A 24 10.00 9.92 14.86
C ALA A 24 9.69 10.85 13.67
N ARG A 25 8.74 10.50 12.83
CA ARG A 25 8.44 11.29 11.62
C ARG A 25 7.95 12.71 11.96
N LYS A 26 8.31 13.64 11.10
CA LYS A 26 7.95 15.05 11.27
C LYS A 26 6.63 15.43 10.61
N ALA A 27 6.14 14.61 9.68
CA ALA A 27 4.91 14.88 8.93
C ALA A 27 4.09 13.60 8.81
N ARG A 28 3.29 13.48 7.76
CA ARG A 28 2.36 12.35 7.63
C ARG A 28 3.04 11.06 7.21
N LEU A 29 2.49 9.95 7.69
CA LEU A 29 2.79 8.62 7.15
C LEU A 29 1.61 8.19 6.29
N ILE A 30 1.87 7.99 5.01
CA ILE A 30 0.89 7.49 4.05
C ILE A 30 1.26 6.05 3.73
N THR A 31 0.36 5.11 4.01
CA THR A 31 0.61 3.68 3.79
C THR A 31 -0.24 3.17 2.64
N LEU A 32 0.40 2.52 1.68
CA LEU A 32 -0.26 1.90 0.53
C LEU A 32 -0.04 0.40 0.58
N PHE A 33 -1.12 -0.37 0.57
CA PHE A 33 -1.03 -1.81 0.62
C PHE A 33 -2.25 -2.49 0.01
N GLY A 34 -2.13 -3.78 -0.21
CA GLY A 34 -3.22 -4.67 -0.57
C GLY A 34 -2.97 -6.03 0.06
N CYS A 35 -3.92 -6.93 -0.09
CA CYS A 35 -3.78 -8.31 0.38
C CYS A 35 -3.89 -9.27 -0.78
N GLY A 36 -3.19 -10.41 -0.67
CA GLY A 36 -3.22 -11.44 -1.70
C GLY A 36 -4.55 -12.17 -1.75
N GLY A 37 -4.91 -12.62 -2.95
CA GLY A 37 -6.07 -13.48 -3.15
C GLY A 37 -5.76 -14.92 -2.76
N GLU A 38 -6.82 -15.70 -2.49
CA GLU A 38 -6.72 -17.11 -2.13
C GLU A 38 -5.82 -17.34 -0.91
N ARG A 39 -5.88 -16.38 0.04
CA ARG A 39 -5.15 -16.42 1.31
C ARG A 39 -6.13 -16.30 2.47
N ASP A 40 -5.60 -16.31 3.69
CA ASP A 40 -6.40 -16.19 4.90
C ASP A 40 -7.15 -14.85 4.94
N THR A 41 -8.47 -14.92 4.84
CA THR A 41 -9.31 -13.72 4.76
C THR A 41 -9.42 -12.97 6.09
N GLU A 42 -9.24 -13.66 7.22
CA GLU A 42 -9.32 -13.03 8.54
C GLU A 42 -8.20 -11.99 8.74
N LYS A 43 -7.05 -12.19 8.13
CA LYS A 43 -5.92 -11.29 8.24
C LYS A 43 -6.15 -9.96 7.53
N ARG A 44 -7.07 -9.92 6.56
CA ARG A 44 -7.35 -8.70 5.78
C ARG A 44 -7.88 -7.58 6.66
N ALA A 45 -8.88 -7.87 7.48
CA ALA A 45 -9.45 -6.87 8.40
C ALA A 45 -8.42 -6.43 9.44
N LEU A 46 -7.60 -7.35 9.94
CA LEU A 46 -6.53 -7.03 10.89
C LEU A 46 -5.51 -6.08 10.28
N MET A 47 -5.14 -6.28 9.02
CA MET A 47 -4.19 -5.39 8.35
C MET A 47 -4.79 -4.00 8.16
N GLY A 48 -6.07 -3.92 7.83
CA GLY A 48 -6.77 -2.64 7.76
C GLY A 48 -6.76 -1.90 9.09
N LYS A 49 -7.02 -2.61 10.17
CA LYS A 49 -7.01 -2.05 11.52
C LYS A 49 -5.62 -1.53 11.91
N ILE A 50 -4.58 -2.28 11.59
CA ILE A 50 -3.20 -1.91 11.89
C ILE A 50 -2.80 -0.67 11.09
N ALA A 51 -3.12 -0.64 9.80
CA ALA A 51 -2.84 0.52 8.96
C ALA A 51 -3.49 1.77 9.51
N GLU A 52 -4.76 1.68 9.92
CA GLU A 52 -5.49 2.81 10.50
C GLU A 52 -4.82 3.32 11.77
N LYS A 53 -4.34 2.41 12.62
CA LYS A 53 -3.74 2.78 13.90
C LYS A 53 -2.48 3.61 13.75
N TYR A 54 -1.66 3.30 12.76
CA TYR A 54 -0.32 3.90 12.64
C TYR A 54 -0.18 4.92 11.50
N SER A 55 -1.12 4.97 10.58
CA SER A 55 -1.01 5.80 9.39
C SER A 55 -1.91 7.03 9.46
N ASP A 56 -1.45 8.12 8.87
CA ASP A 56 -2.25 9.34 8.74
C ASP A 56 -3.19 9.25 7.54
N LYS A 57 -2.78 8.52 6.51
CA LYS A 57 -3.60 8.26 5.33
C LYS A 57 -3.30 6.87 4.79
N ILE A 58 -4.32 6.22 4.24
CA ILE A 58 -4.22 4.84 3.76
C ILE A 58 -4.68 4.78 2.31
N TYR A 59 -3.88 4.14 1.46
CA TYR A 59 -4.27 3.77 0.11
C TYR A 59 -4.41 2.26 0.04
N ILE A 60 -5.58 1.78 -0.35
CA ILE A 60 -5.85 0.35 -0.50
C ILE A 60 -5.94 0.04 -1.98
N THR A 61 -5.19 -0.96 -2.42
CA THR A 61 -5.08 -1.34 -3.81
C THR A 61 -4.95 -2.85 -3.94
N ASN A 62 -4.72 -3.34 -5.15
CA ASN A 62 -4.54 -4.78 -5.39
C ASN A 62 -3.12 -5.23 -5.08
N ASP A 63 -3.03 -6.48 -4.64
CA ASP A 63 -1.78 -7.20 -4.46
C ASP A 63 -2.02 -8.67 -4.75
N ASN A 64 -1.70 -9.11 -5.99
CA ASN A 64 -1.85 -10.49 -6.43
C ASN A 64 -3.20 -11.11 -6.08
N PRO A 65 -4.32 -10.60 -6.64
CA PRO A 65 -5.65 -11.15 -6.31
C PRO A 65 -5.85 -12.60 -6.77
N ARG A 66 -5.00 -13.09 -7.66
CA ARG A 66 -5.09 -14.43 -8.22
C ARG A 66 -6.47 -14.67 -8.83
N GLY A 67 -7.15 -15.77 -8.48
CA GLY A 67 -8.49 -16.05 -9.00
C GLY A 67 -9.62 -15.42 -8.20
N GLU A 68 -9.32 -14.71 -7.13
CA GLU A 68 -10.33 -14.10 -6.29
C GLU A 68 -10.72 -12.70 -6.79
N ASP A 69 -11.97 -12.30 -6.54
CA ASP A 69 -12.44 -10.96 -6.92
C ASP A 69 -11.68 -9.89 -6.13
N PRO A 70 -10.97 -8.99 -6.81
CA PRO A 70 -10.22 -7.92 -6.13
C PRO A 70 -11.10 -7.02 -5.25
N GLU A 71 -12.34 -6.79 -5.65
CA GLU A 71 -13.25 -5.95 -4.87
C GLU A 71 -13.62 -6.59 -3.53
N LYS A 72 -13.73 -7.92 -3.51
CA LYS A 72 -13.99 -8.64 -2.27
C LYS A 72 -12.81 -8.54 -1.31
N ILE A 73 -11.59 -8.65 -1.83
CA ILE A 73 -10.38 -8.50 -1.00
C ILE A 73 -10.34 -7.11 -0.36
N ILE A 74 -10.60 -6.08 -1.15
CA ILE A 74 -10.62 -4.70 -0.67
C ILE A 74 -11.72 -4.51 0.37
N SER A 75 -12.90 -5.06 0.13
CA SER A 75 -14.01 -5.00 1.09
C SER A 75 -13.64 -5.63 2.43
N ASP A 76 -12.94 -6.77 2.40
CA ASP A 76 -12.50 -7.44 3.62
C ASP A 76 -11.51 -6.57 4.42
N ILE A 77 -10.61 -5.87 3.74
CA ILE A 77 -9.67 -4.95 4.39
C ILE A 77 -10.43 -3.79 5.05
N LEU A 78 -11.41 -3.24 4.33
CA LEU A 78 -12.20 -2.10 4.81
C LEU A 78 -13.00 -2.42 6.07
N GLN A 79 -13.34 -3.68 6.30
CA GLN A 79 -14.04 -4.07 7.51
C GLN A 79 -13.25 -3.80 8.79
N GLY A 80 -11.93 -3.70 8.68
CA GLY A 80 -11.08 -3.37 9.82
C GLY A 80 -10.85 -1.87 10.01
N ILE A 81 -11.37 -1.04 9.12
CA ILE A 81 -11.14 0.41 9.13
C ILE A 81 -12.41 1.14 9.54
N LYS A 82 -12.31 1.98 10.57
CA LYS A 82 -13.42 2.78 11.07
C LYS A 82 -13.44 4.17 10.46
N GLU A 83 -12.29 4.79 10.27
CA GLU A 83 -12.17 6.15 9.73
C GLU A 83 -11.98 6.11 8.21
N ILE A 84 -13.07 5.89 7.48
CA ILE A 84 -13.03 5.77 6.02
C ILE A 84 -12.57 7.08 5.36
N CYS A 85 -12.77 8.23 6.02
CA CYS A 85 -12.39 9.52 5.47
C CYS A 85 -10.88 9.68 5.22
N LYS A 86 -10.04 8.91 5.90
CA LYS A 86 -8.59 8.93 5.64
C LYS A 86 -8.13 7.83 4.71
N THR A 87 -9.06 7.10 4.09
CA THR A 87 -8.78 5.94 3.24
C THR A 87 -9.18 6.23 1.80
N VAL A 88 -8.28 5.92 0.87
CA VAL A 88 -8.53 6.01 -0.56
C VAL A 88 -8.43 4.61 -1.14
N VAL A 89 -9.43 4.21 -1.92
CA VAL A 89 -9.44 2.89 -2.57
C VAL A 89 -9.22 3.09 -4.07
N LEU A 90 -8.10 2.59 -4.57
CA LEU A 90 -7.77 2.60 -5.99
C LEU A 90 -7.26 1.22 -6.37
N PRO A 91 -8.11 0.38 -6.99
CA PRO A 91 -7.74 -1.00 -7.30
C PRO A 91 -6.53 -1.15 -8.20
N ASP A 92 -6.36 -0.26 -9.17
CA ASP A 92 -5.16 -0.28 -10.02
C ASP A 92 -3.96 0.21 -9.19
N ARG A 93 -2.99 -0.67 -9.01
CA ARG A 93 -1.85 -0.37 -8.14
C ARG A 93 -1.00 0.78 -8.67
N LYS A 94 -0.82 0.87 -9.98
CA LYS A 94 -0.09 1.98 -10.59
C LYS A 94 -0.79 3.32 -10.34
N GLU A 95 -2.11 3.36 -10.51
CA GLU A 95 -2.90 4.55 -10.21
C GLU A 95 -2.80 4.92 -8.73
N ALA A 96 -2.88 3.92 -7.87
CA ALA A 96 -2.79 4.15 -6.42
C ALA A 96 -1.43 4.75 -6.04
N ILE A 97 -0.35 4.20 -6.57
CA ILE A 97 0.99 4.70 -6.31
C ILE A 97 1.15 6.12 -6.84
N THR A 98 0.66 6.38 -8.05
CA THR A 98 0.74 7.70 -8.67
C THR A 98 -0.01 8.74 -7.84
N ALA A 99 -1.23 8.42 -7.41
CA ALA A 99 -2.04 9.31 -6.60
C ALA A 99 -1.39 9.58 -5.23
N ALA A 100 -0.92 8.54 -4.57
CA ALA A 100 -0.28 8.68 -3.26
C ALA A 100 1.00 9.51 -3.36
N PHE A 101 1.80 9.26 -4.38
CA PHE A 101 3.04 10.00 -4.60
C PHE A 101 2.77 11.48 -4.88
N SER A 102 1.75 11.79 -5.66
CA SER A 102 1.43 13.16 -6.05
C SER A 102 0.96 14.04 -4.90
N GLU A 103 0.45 13.45 -3.82
CA GLU A 103 0.01 14.23 -2.67
C GLU A 103 1.10 14.42 -1.61
N LEU A 104 2.28 13.83 -1.79
CA LEU A 104 3.36 13.94 -0.82
C LEU A 104 3.82 15.39 -0.68
N LYS A 105 3.92 15.83 0.56
CA LYS A 105 4.46 17.13 0.92
C LYS A 105 5.80 16.94 1.63
N LYS A 106 6.48 18.04 1.92
CA LYS A 106 7.77 17.97 2.60
C LYS A 106 7.67 17.15 3.89
N ASP A 107 8.63 16.27 4.09
CA ASP A 107 8.78 15.37 5.24
C ASP A 107 7.72 14.25 5.32
N ASP A 108 6.77 14.19 4.40
CA ASP A 108 5.84 13.07 4.32
C ASP A 108 6.57 11.78 3.92
N ILE A 109 6.10 10.67 4.45
CA ILE A 109 6.63 9.34 4.11
C ILE A 109 5.54 8.55 3.41
N LEU A 110 5.84 8.01 2.24
CA LEU A 110 4.99 7.05 1.55
C LEU A 110 5.60 5.66 1.70
N LEU A 111 4.89 4.78 2.37
CA LEU A 111 5.30 3.40 2.57
C LEU A 111 4.51 2.48 1.64
N LEU A 112 5.22 1.79 0.76
CA LEU A 112 4.64 0.82 -0.16
C LEU A 112 4.88 -0.58 0.40
N VAL A 113 3.81 -1.29 0.74
CA VAL A 113 3.89 -2.55 1.45
C VAL A 113 3.31 -3.70 0.63
N GLY A 114 3.94 -4.85 0.71
CA GLY A 114 3.46 -6.10 0.12
C GLY A 114 4.26 -6.59 -1.06
N LYS A 115 4.60 -5.71 -2.00
CA LYS A 115 5.33 -6.11 -3.21
C LYS A 115 6.83 -6.31 -3.01
N GLY A 116 7.46 -5.48 -2.16
CA GLY A 116 8.91 -5.56 -1.99
C GLY A 116 9.65 -5.43 -3.32
N ASN A 117 10.36 -6.50 -3.71
CA ASN A 117 11.12 -6.54 -4.97
C ASN A 117 10.40 -7.32 -6.08
N GLU A 118 9.14 -7.69 -5.90
CA GLU A 118 8.40 -8.42 -6.93
C GLU A 118 8.20 -7.55 -8.17
N ASN A 119 8.42 -8.14 -9.35
CA ASN A 119 8.29 -7.48 -10.64
C ASN A 119 7.06 -7.94 -11.41
N TYR A 120 6.08 -8.50 -10.74
CA TYR A 120 4.90 -9.04 -11.37
C TYR A 120 3.66 -8.83 -10.50
N LEU A 121 2.52 -8.90 -11.15
CA LEU A 121 1.23 -8.91 -10.49
C LEU A 121 0.46 -10.13 -10.98
N VAL A 122 -0.15 -10.88 -10.07
CA VAL A 122 -0.87 -12.12 -10.40
C VAL A 122 -2.37 -11.90 -10.24
N ASP A 123 -3.12 -12.05 -11.31
CA ASP A 123 -4.57 -12.02 -11.29
C ASP A 123 -5.14 -13.31 -11.90
N LYS A 124 -6.44 -13.36 -12.14
CA LYS A 124 -7.07 -14.57 -12.70
C LYS A 124 -6.60 -14.92 -14.10
N GLU A 125 -6.04 -13.97 -14.83
CA GLU A 125 -5.51 -14.18 -16.17
C GLU A 125 -4.05 -14.64 -16.15
N GLY A 126 -3.43 -14.70 -14.98
CA GLY A 126 -2.07 -15.14 -14.79
C GLY A 126 -1.14 -14.04 -14.31
N ARG A 127 0.15 -14.25 -14.54
CA ARG A 127 1.19 -13.32 -14.13
C ARG A 127 1.44 -12.30 -15.24
N ARG A 128 1.49 -11.02 -14.89
CA ARG A 128 1.86 -9.96 -15.82
C ARG A 128 2.99 -9.11 -15.25
N SER A 129 3.76 -8.49 -16.13
CA SER A 129 4.88 -7.64 -15.72
C SER A 129 4.38 -6.42 -14.95
N PHE A 130 5.00 -6.14 -13.82
CA PHE A 130 4.67 -4.98 -12.99
C PHE A 130 5.88 -4.64 -12.12
N SER A 131 6.40 -3.43 -12.26
CA SER A 131 7.52 -2.99 -11.44
C SER A 131 7.16 -1.70 -10.70
N GLU A 132 6.94 -1.84 -9.40
CA GLU A 132 6.68 -0.73 -8.50
C GLU A 132 7.88 0.20 -8.42
N ARG A 133 9.07 -0.37 -8.43
CA ARG A 133 10.32 0.38 -8.41
C ARG A 133 10.44 1.31 -9.62
N GLU A 134 10.12 0.82 -10.82
CA GLU A 134 10.17 1.64 -12.03
C GLU A 134 9.14 2.75 -12.00
N ILE A 135 7.95 2.47 -11.48
CA ILE A 135 6.89 3.47 -11.34
C ILE A 135 7.34 4.60 -10.43
N VAL A 136 7.91 4.27 -9.28
CA VAL A 136 8.37 5.27 -8.31
C VAL A 136 9.50 6.11 -8.90
N TYR A 137 10.45 5.49 -9.59
CA TYR A 137 11.56 6.22 -10.21
C TYR A 137 11.06 7.17 -11.30
N ALA A 138 10.11 6.74 -12.11
CA ALA A 138 9.54 7.60 -13.16
C ALA A 138 8.84 8.82 -12.55
N LEU A 139 8.08 8.63 -11.47
CA LEU A 139 7.39 9.73 -10.78
C LEU A 139 8.38 10.69 -10.15
N ALA A 140 9.47 10.20 -9.58
CA ALA A 140 10.51 11.03 -8.99
C ALA A 140 11.18 11.89 -10.05
N ASP A 141 11.45 11.32 -11.24
CA ASP A 141 12.03 12.06 -12.35
C ASP A 141 11.13 13.18 -12.86
N VAL A 142 9.83 12.93 -12.97
CA VAL A 142 8.85 13.94 -13.37
C VAL A 142 8.86 15.10 -12.38
N ASN A 143 8.80 14.81 -11.09
CA ASN A 143 8.83 15.83 -10.05
C ASN A 143 10.12 16.65 -10.08
N ARG A 144 11.25 16.02 -10.41
CA ARG A 144 12.53 16.70 -10.49
C ARG A 144 12.56 17.69 -11.66
N LYS A 145 11.92 17.35 -12.77
CA LYS A 145 11.85 18.21 -13.96
C LYS A 145 10.90 19.40 -13.80
N GLU A 146 9.89 19.26 -12.93
CA GLU A 146 8.92 20.32 -12.68
C GLU A 146 9.43 21.37 -11.68
N LYS A 147 10.53 21.09 -11.04
CA LYS A 147 11.21 22.03 -10.16
C LYS A 147 12.28 22.79 -10.94
#